data_c59d1e16a9aa939337957b749ee38e3c
#
_entry.id   c59d1e16a9aa939337957b749ee38e3c
#
_cell.length_a   1.000
_cell.length_b   1.000
_cell.length_c   1.000
_cell.angle_alpha   90.00
_cell.angle_beta   90.00
_cell.angle_gamma   90.00
#
_symmetry.space_group_name_H-M   'P 1'
#
loop_
_entity.id
_entity.type
_entity.pdbx_description
1 polymer ?
#
loop_
_entity_poly.entity_id
_entity_poly.type
_entity_poly.pdbx_seq_one_letter_code
_entity_poly.pdbx_strand_id
1 'polypeptide(L)'
;MFEHLQRQLRALSETTEISVPLEADADGFLDKECPSETCLFQFKVAEEDWKNIVRDEEVFCPSCGHSANAQSWFTREQIEAAKEYALGQITNSINSAMRADAAASKRRAKRNSFVSITLEATGGRDAVLLPVAAANPMRLRTTCEECECRYSYVGAAYFCPSCGNNSASHTFLQTLETIRTAAGLRAQLRQTLARDEAEVIAQTLLEKAMQDTVMSFQRVSEQFYERRTGRAAKRNAFQRLDTGSELWEAELGASYESILGIDAMNRLVIYYQQRHLLAHQQGIVDADYLTRSQDTQYTIGQRLIIREAAVLDFAGLIEKLGNEIMKRCALA
;
A
#
# COMPACT_ATOMS: atom_id res chain seq x y z
N MET A 1 -44.44 -34.75 13.47
CA MET A 1 -43.94 -33.80 14.47
C MET A 1 -42.67 -33.30 13.91
N PHE A 2 -42.14 -32.25 13.92
CA PHE A 2 -40.86 -31.76 13.34
C PHE A 2 -40.73 -31.82 11.79
N GLU A 3 -41.79 -31.66 11.05
CA GLU A 3 -41.77 -31.75 9.57
C GLU A 3 -41.04 -30.54 8.95
N HIS A 4 -41.24 -29.34 9.50
CA HIS A 4 -40.58 -28.13 9.04
C HIS A 4 -39.10 -28.16 9.38
N LEU A 5 -38.73 -28.57 10.59
CA LEU A 5 -37.35 -28.71 11.02
C LEU A 5 -36.57 -29.73 10.18
N GLN A 6 -37.18 -30.93 9.95
CA GLN A 6 -36.55 -31.94 9.09
C GLN A 6 -36.31 -31.48 7.66
N ARG A 7 -37.28 -30.75 7.08
CA ARG A 7 -37.14 -30.16 5.75
C ARG A 7 -36.01 -29.13 5.71
N GLN A 8 -35.96 -28.29 6.74
CA GLN A 8 -34.93 -27.26 6.84
C GLN A 8 -33.52 -27.84 7.02
N LEU A 9 -33.39 -28.88 7.84
CA LEU A 9 -32.11 -29.57 8.02
C LEU A 9 -31.64 -30.27 6.74
N ARG A 10 -32.56 -30.84 5.95
CA ARG A 10 -32.20 -31.39 4.63
C ARG A 10 -31.76 -30.28 3.67
N ALA A 11 -32.47 -29.17 3.59
CA ALA A 11 -32.10 -28.05 2.76
C ALA A 11 -30.72 -27.49 3.16
N LEU A 12 -30.43 -27.37 4.46
CA LEU A 12 -29.11 -26.96 4.96
C LEU A 12 -28.01 -27.97 4.62
N SER A 13 -28.31 -29.28 4.64
CA SER A 13 -27.30 -30.30 4.27
C SER A 13 -27.00 -30.32 2.77
N GLU A 14 -27.85 -29.76 1.94
CA GLU A 14 -27.67 -29.60 0.50
C GLU A 14 -27.08 -28.23 0.14
N THR A 15 -27.04 -27.28 1.09
CA THR A 15 -26.49 -25.94 0.87
C THR A 15 -24.97 -26.02 0.96
N THR A 16 -24.29 -25.74 -0.14
CA THR A 16 -22.81 -25.71 -0.23
C THR A 16 -22.23 -24.30 -0.07
N GLU A 17 -23.04 -23.26 -0.28
CA GLU A 17 -22.61 -21.87 -0.28
C GLU A 17 -23.62 -20.97 0.45
N ILE A 18 -23.10 -20.03 1.24
CA ILE A 18 -23.87 -18.96 1.87
C ILE A 18 -23.29 -17.63 1.37
N SER A 19 -24.10 -16.87 0.66
CA SER A 19 -23.71 -15.54 0.22
C SER A 19 -23.70 -14.56 1.40
N VAL A 20 -22.58 -13.89 1.61
CA VAL A 20 -22.39 -12.87 2.64
C VAL A 20 -22.18 -11.54 1.95
N PRO A 21 -23.04 -10.53 2.18
CA PRO A 21 -22.86 -9.21 1.59
C PRO A 21 -21.69 -8.48 2.24
N LEU A 22 -20.76 -8.00 1.41
CA LEU A 22 -19.67 -7.12 1.79
C LEU A 22 -20.01 -5.70 1.34
N GLU A 23 -19.83 -4.72 2.21
CA GLU A 23 -20.05 -3.32 1.87
C GLU A 23 -18.70 -2.63 1.59
N ALA A 24 -18.70 -1.76 0.59
CA ALA A 24 -17.60 -0.83 0.37
C ALA A 24 -17.59 0.28 1.43
N ASP A 25 -16.44 0.92 1.62
CA ASP A 25 -16.36 2.10 2.49
C ASP A 25 -17.08 3.32 1.89
N ALA A 26 -17.09 4.44 2.63
CA ALA A 26 -17.78 5.67 2.21
C ALA A 26 -17.27 6.25 0.87
N ASP A 27 -16.10 5.83 0.42
CA ASP A 27 -15.48 6.25 -0.83
C ASP A 27 -15.60 5.19 -1.94
N GLY A 28 -16.31 4.09 -1.68
CA GLY A 28 -16.58 3.03 -2.64
C GLY A 28 -15.43 2.01 -2.80
N PHE A 29 -14.61 1.80 -1.77
CA PHE A 29 -13.49 0.86 -1.80
C PHE A 29 -13.75 -0.37 -0.93
N LEU A 30 -13.36 -1.55 -1.43
CA LEU A 30 -13.41 -2.84 -0.75
C LEU A 30 -12.09 -3.14 -0.03
N ASP A 31 -12.17 -3.62 1.21
CA ASP A 31 -11.00 -4.06 1.97
C ASP A 31 -10.41 -5.35 1.40
N LYS A 32 -9.09 -5.39 1.36
CA LYS A 32 -8.27 -6.52 0.94
C LYS A 32 -7.08 -6.70 1.87
N GLU A 33 -6.65 -7.94 2.08
CA GLU A 33 -5.47 -8.27 2.84
C GLU A 33 -4.61 -9.28 2.08
N CYS A 34 -3.29 -9.08 2.11
CA CYS A 34 -2.37 -10.02 1.47
C CYS A 34 -2.43 -11.38 2.16
N PRO A 35 -2.67 -12.49 1.43
CA PRO A 35 -2.74 -13.82 2.00
C PRO A 35 -1.40 -14.38 2.45
N SER A 36 -0.28 -13.73 2.13
CA SER A 36 1.05 -14.14 2.60
C SER A 36 1.20 -13.86 4.09
N GLU A 37 1.44 -14.91 4.90
CA GLU A 37 1.63 -14.81 6.36
C GLU A 37 2.78 -13.89 6.77
N THR A 38 3.76 -13.69 5.90
CA THR A 38 4.91 -12.80 6.14
C THR A 38 4.64 -11.34 5.77
N CYS A 39 3.51 -11.05 5.10
CA CYS A 39 3.18 -9.71 4.61
C CYS A 39 1.95 -9.13 5.32
N LEU A 40 0.78 -9.75 5.17
CA LEU A 40 -0.51 -9.31 5.75
C LEU A 40 -0.83 -7.84 5.46
N PHE A 41 -0.33 -7.30 4.37
CA PHE A 41 -0.52 -5.90 3.99
C PHE A 41 -2.00 -5.66 3.66
N GLN A 42 -2.60 -4.67 4.34
CA GLN A 42 -3.97 -4.27 4.09
C GLN A 42 -4.02 -3.10 3.10
N PHE A 43 -4.92 -3.22 2.14
CA PHE A 43 -5.17 -2.23 1.11
C PHE A 43 -6.65 -2.27 0.71
N LYS A 44 -7.05 -1.36 -0.15
CA LYS A 44 -8.41 -1.35 -0.69
C LYS A 44 -8.37 -1.20 -2.21
N VAL A 45 -9.38 -1.73 -2.88
CA VAL A 45 -9.60 -1.58 -4.32
C VAL A 45 -10.98 -1.01 -4.55
N ALA A 46 -11.14 -0.09 -5.50
CA ALA A 46 -12.45 0.44 -5.86
C ALA A 46 -13.38 -0.73 -6.25
N GLU A 47 -14.59 -0.75 -5.71
CA GLU A 47 -15.55 -1.85 -5.92
C GLU A 47 -15.85 -2.08 -7.40
N GLU A 48 -15.99 -1.00 -8.15
CA GLU A 48 -16.22 -1.04 -9.60
C GLU A 48 -15.04 -1.68 -10.34
N ASP A 49 -13.80 -1.31 -9.96
CA ASP A 49 -12.58 -1.83 -10.58
C ASP A 49 -12.33 -3.30 -10.19
N TRP A 50 -12.68 -3.66 -8.94
CA TRP A 50 -12.63 -5.05 -8.51
C TRP A 50 -13.54 -5.96 -9.33
N LYS A 51 -14.71 -5.46 -9.74
CA LYS A 51 -15.67 -6.20 -10.56
C LYS A 51 -15.34 -6.22 -12.05
N ASN A 52 -14.71 -5.15 -12.58
CA ASN A 52 -14.60 -4.95 -14.02
C ASN A 52 -13.16 -4.99 -14.56
N ILE A 53 -12.15 -4.73 -13.72
CA ILE A 53 -10.74 -4.61 -14.13
C ILE A 53 -9.88 -5.72 -13.54
N VAL A 54 -10.09 -6.05 -12.25
CA VAL A 54 -9.33 -7.08 -11.55
C VAL A 54 -9.76 -8.46 -12.04
N ARG A 55 -8.78 -9.31 -12.40
CA ARG A 55 -9.04 -10.68 -12.87
C ARG A 55 -9.18 -11.63 -11.69
N ASP A 56 -10.09 -12.60 -11.81
CA ASP A 56 -10.31 -13.59 -10.75
C ASP A 56 -9.13 -14.53 -10.55
N GLU A 57 -8.35 -14.78 -11.59
CA GLU A 57 -7.25 -15.74 -11.57
C GLU A 57 -6.01 -15.21 -10.83
N GLU A 58 -5.78 -13.91 -10.89
CA GLU A 58 -4.53 -13.34 -10.38
C GLU A 58 -4.71 -11.90 -9.88
N VAL A 59 -4.44 -11.70 -8.61
CA VAL A 59 -4.42 -10.42 -7.92
C VAL A 59 -3.06 -10.27 -7.22
N PHE A 60 -2.51 -9.07 -7.19
CA PHE A 60 -1.17 -8.80 -6.66
C PHE A 60 -1.22 -7.98 -5.38
N CYS A 61 -0.34 -8.28 -4.44
CA CYS A 61 -0.16 -7.46 -3.26
C CYS A 61 0.55 -6.16 -3.61
N PRO A 62 -0.02 -4.99 -3.30
CA PRO A 62 0.65 -3.72 -3.57
C PRO A 62 2.01 -3.56 -2.87
N SER A 63 2.21 -4.18 -1.72
CA SER A 63 3.44 -4.07 -0.95
C SER A 63 4.52 -5.06 -1.38
N CYS A 64 4.22 -6.36 -1.44
CA CYS A 64 5.23 -7.41 -1.63
C CYS A 64 5.19 -8.08 -3.02
N GLY A 65 4.19 -7.78 -3.87
CA GLY A 65 4.03 -8.39 -5.18
C GLY A 65 3.58 -9.86 -5.16
N HIS A 66 3.22 -10.43 -3.98
CA HIS A 66 2.63 -11.78 -3.91
C HIS A 66 1.37 -11.86 -4.75
N SER A 67 1.20 -12.92 -5.54
CA SER A 67 0.01 -13.13 -6.36
C SER A 67 -0.81 -14.33 -5.89
N ALA A 68 -2.13 -14.20 -5.95
CA ALA A 68 -3.10 -15.25 -5.66
C ALA A 68 -4.43 -14.95 -6.37
N ASN A 69 -5.35 -15.94 -6.43
CA ASN A 69 -6.69 -15.73 -6.97
C ASN A 69 -7.50 -14.72 -6.14
N ALA A 70 -8.51 -14.09 -6.74
CA ALA A 70 -9.31 -13.04 -6.12
C ALA A 70 -10.00 -13.46 -4.80
N GLN A 71 -10.29 -14.74 -4.61
CA GLN A 71 -10.96 -15.27 -3.41
C GLN A 71 -10.06 -15.34 -2.19
N SER A 72 -8.74 -15.17 -2.35
CA SER A 72 -7.75 -15.28 -1.27
C SER A 72 -7.52 -13.96 -0.51
N TRP A 73 -8.14 -12.85 -0.93
CA TRP A 73 -7.81 -11.49 -0.46
C TRP A 73 -8.79 -10.90 0.55
N PHE A 74 -9.60 -11.72 1.19
CA PHE A 74 -10.45 -11.25 2.28
C PHE A 74 -9.61 -10.95 3.53
N THR A 75 -9.96 -9.88 4.24
CA THR A 75 -9.33 -9.60 5.53
C THR A 75 -9.77 -10.63 6.58
N ARG A 76 -8.97 -10.78 7.62
CA ARG A 76 -9.31 -11.69 8.73
C ARG A 76 -10.63 -11.29 9.39
N GLU A 77 -10.85 -9.99 9.56
CA GLU A 77 -12.09 -9.44 10.10
C GLU A 77 -13.30 -9.77 9.21
N GLN A 78 -13.14 -9.68 7.87
CA GLN A 78 -14.18 -10.07 6.93
C GLN A 78 -14.51 -11.56 7.03
N ILE A 79 -13.51 -12.42 7.17
CA ILE A 79 -13.71 -13.87 7.29
C ILE A 79 -14.45 -14.20 8.59
N GLU A 80 -14.07 -13.59 9.73
CA GLU A 80 -14.76 -13.84 11.00
C GLU A 80 -16.19 -13.29 10.97
N ALA A 81 -16.40 -12.08 10.48
CA ALA A 81 -17.74 -11.51 10.34
C ALA A 81 -18.64 -12.34 9.39
N ALA A 82 -18.06 -12.87 8.30
CA ALA A 82 -18.77 -13.75 7.38
C ALA A 82 -19.19 -15.08 8.05
N LYS A 83 -18.33 -15.65 8.91
CA LYS A 83 -18.68 -16.84 9.70
C LYS A 83 -19.83 -16.57 10.67
N GLU A 84 -19.80 -15.43 11.37
CA GLU A 84 -20.88 -15.02 12.28
C GLU A 84 -22.19 -14.80 11.52
N TYR A 85 -22.14 -14.15 10.37
CA TYR A 85 -23.30 -13.95 9.49
C TYR A 85 -23.90 -15.28 9.04
N ALA A 86 -23.07 -16.20 8.55
CA ALA A 86 -23.53 -17.52 8.10
C ALA A 86 -24.15 -18.34 9.24
N LEU A 87 -23.52 -18.35 10.42
CA LEU A 87 -24.08 -19.01 11.61
C LEU A 87 -25.40 -18.38 12.04
N GLY A 88 -25.50 -17.05 11.96
CA GLY A 88 -26.75 -16.32 12.21
C GLY A 88 -27.86 -16.71 11.24
N GLN A 89 -27.59 -16.81 9.95
CA GLN A 89 -28.56 -17.27 8.95
C GLN A 89 -29.06 -18.70 9.23
N ILE A 90 -28.14 -19.63 9.53
CA ILE A 90 -28.47 -21.01 9.88
C ILE A 90 -29.35 -21.04 11.13
N THR A 91 -28.99 -20.31 12.16
CA THR A 91 -29.73 -20.24 13.44
C THR A 91 -31.15 -19.67 13.22
N ASN A 92 -31.26 -18.56 12.46
CA ASN A 92 -32.57 -17.96 12.17
C ASN A 92 -33.48 -18.92 11.39
N SER A 93 -32.90 -19.64 10.45
CA SER A 93 -33.57 -20.64 9.64
C SER A 93 -34.12 -21.81 10.49
N ILE A 94 -33.30 -22.33 11.40
CA ILE A 94 -33.72 -23.40 12.35
C ILE A 94 -34.78 -22.87 13.31
N ASN A 95 -34.59 -21.69 13.89
CA ASN A 95 -35.57 -21.08 14.80
C ASN A 95 -36.92 -20.87 14.11
N SER A 96 -36.94 -20.42 12.87
CA SER A 96 -38.17 -20.27 12.05
C SER A 96 -38.87 -21.60 11.84
N ALA A 97 -38.14 -22.67 11.49
CA ALA A 97 -38.69 -24.01 11.31
C ALA A 97 -39.27 -24.57 12.61
N MET A 98 -38.58 -24.40 13.75
CA MET A 98 -39.05 -24.82 15.06
C MET A 98 -40.33 -24.06 15.48
N ARG A 99 -40.40 -22.76 15.23
CA ARG A 99 -41.66 -21.97 15.48
C ARG A 99 -42.79 -22.44 14.61
N ALA A 100 -42.54 -22.80 13.35
CA ALA A 100 -43.55 -23.36 12.45
C ALA A 100 -44.08 -24.71 12.93
N ASP A 101 -43.20 -25.62 13.39
CA ASP A 101 -43.60 -26.91 13.95
C ASP A 101 -44.37 -26.76 15.26
N ALA A 102 -43.98 -25.82 16.15
CA ALA A 102 -44.71 -25.49 17.36
C ALA A 102 -46.13 -24.96 17.06
N ALA A 103 -46.23 -24.06 16.08
CA ALA A 103 -47.54 -23.55 15.64
C ALA A 103 -48.41 -24.65 15.04
N ALA A 104 -47.85 -25.55 14.24
CA ALA A 104 -48.56 -26.70 13.68
C ALA A 104 -49.02 -27.68 14.77
N SER A 105 -48.19 -27.93 15.77
CA SER A 105 -48.52 -28.77 16.93
C SER A 105 -49.71 -28.19 17.71
N LYS A 106 -49.69 -26.89 18.02
CA LYS A 106 -50.82 -26.19 18.69
C LYS A 106 -52.11 -26.26 17.91
N ARG A 107 -52.08 -26.17 16.58
CA ARG A 107 -53.26 -26.33 15.70
C ARG A 107 -53.81 -27.77 15.71
N ARG A 108 -52.94 -28.77 15.72
CA ARG A 108 -53.33 -30.19 15.78
C ARG A 108 -53.93 -30.53 17.16
N ALA A 109 -53.37 -30.02 18.25
CA ALA A 109 -53.88 -30.24 19.60
C ALA A 109 -55.29 -29.70 19.84
N LYS A 110 -55.68 -28.60 19.19
CA LYS A 110 -57.05 -28.04 19.26
C LYS A 110 -58.09 -28.90 18.52
N ARG A 111 -57.71 -29.84 17.68
CA ARG A 111 -58.62 -30.70 16.89
C ARG A 111 -58.90 -32.04 17.55
N ASN A 112 -58.07 -32.55 18.49
CA ASN A 112 -58.20 -33.84 19.16
C ASN A 112 -58.20 -33.66 20.67
N SER A 113 -59.28 -33.96 21.35
CA SER A 113 -59.56 -33.53 22.73
C SER A 113 -59.20 -34.53 23.86
N PHE A 114 -58.67 -35.72 23.63
CA PHE A 114 -58.42 -36.68 24.70
C PHE A 114 -57.00 -36.71 25.29
N VAL A 115 -55.97 -36.47 24.50
CA VAL A 115 -54.58 -36.25 24.97
C VAL A 115 -53.91 -35.31 23.96
N SER A 116 -53.42 -34.16 24.42
CA SER A 116 -52.70 -33.22 23.57
C SER A 116 -51.27 -33.07 24.03
N ILE A 117 -50.32 -33.41 23.17
CA ILE A 117 -48.93 -33.07 23.33
C ILE A 117 -48.69 -31.77 22.51
N THR A 118 -48.40 -30.68 23.16
CA THR A 118 -48.06 -29.40 22.53
C THR A 118 -46.53 -29.17 22.57
N LEU A 119 -45.99 -28.82 21.43
CA LEU A 119 -44.62 -28.37 21.31
C LEU A 119 -44.56 -26.86 21.57
N GLU A 120 -43.68 -26.41 22.40
CA GLU A 120 -43.41 -25.01 22.57
C GLU A 120 -41.96 -24.71 22.18
N ALA A 121 -41.78 -23.76 21.25
CA ALA A 121 -40.48 -23.24 20.95
C ALA A 121 -40.17 -22.11 21.94
N THR A 122 -39.34 -22.41 22.95
CA THR A 122 -38.89 -21.43 23.94
C THR A 122 -37.50 -20.98 23.59
N GLY A 123 -37.29 -19.69 23.35
CA GLY A 123 -36.03 -19.03 23.60
C GLY A 123 -35.04 -18.90 22.51
N GLY A 124 -35.28 -18.99 21.27
CA GLY A 124 -34.30 -18.55 20.23
C GLY A 124 -34.55 -17.09 19.86
N ARG A 125 -33.64 -16.17 20.21
CA ARG A 125 -33.61 -14.87 19.54
C ARG A 125 -33.02 -15.02 18.16
N ASP A 126 -33.64 -14.38 17.16
CA ASP A 126 -33.07 -14.38 15.83
C ASP A 126 -31.82 -13.47 15.82
N ALA A 127 -30.75 -13.94 15.17
CA ALA A 127 -29.56 -13.14 14.97
C ALA A 127 -29.86 -11.95 14.05
N VAL A 128 -29.36 -10.79 14.39
CA VAL A 128 -29.39 -9.62 13.51
C VAL A 128 -28.29 -9.81 12.48
N LEU A 129 -28.69 -9.96 11.22
CA LEU A 129 -27.75 -10.13 10.11
C LEU A 129 -27.44 -8.75 9.54
N LEU A 130 -26.22 -8.26 9.77
CA LEU A 130 -25.69 -7.04 9.18
C LEU A 130 -24.69 -7.40 8.10
N PRO A 131 -24.63 -6.64 6.98
CA PRO A 131 -23.55 -6.77 6.02
C PRO A 131 -22.21 -6.58 6.71
N VAL A 132 -21.15 -7.17 6.17
CA VAL A 132 -19.79 -6.95 6.66
C VAL A 132 -19.35 -5.56 6.19
N ALA A 133 -19.29 -4.63 7.14
CA ALA A 133 -18.89 -3.25 6.88
C ALA A 133 -17.40 -3.16 6.56
N ALA A 134 -17.03 -2.27 5.65
CA ALA A 134 -15.64 -1.94 5.38
C ALA A 134 -15.02 -1.10 6.50
N ALA A 135 -13.71 -1.21 6.66
CA ALA A 135 -12.93 -0.33 7.52
C ALA A 135 -12.94 1.12 7.00
N ASN A 136 -12.49 2.07 7.84
CA ASN A 136 -12.41 3.48 7.45
C ASN A 136 -11.60 3.68 6.15
N PRO A 137 -11.94 4.71 5.34
CA PRO A 137 -11.21 5.02 4.13
C PRO A 137 -9.72 5.25 4.34
N MET A 138 -8.89 4.77 3.43
CA MET A 138 -7.45 5.02 3.42
C MET A 138 -7.16 6.31 2.66
N ARG A 139 -6.16 7.09 3.15
CA ARG A 139 -5.85 8.42 2.59
C ARG A 139 -5.04 8.38 1.31
N LEU A 140 -4.08 7.43 1.22
CA LEU A 140 -3.24 7.32 0.04
C LEU A 140 -4.01 6.56 -1.04
N ARG A 141 -4.23 7.22 -2.17
CA ARG A 141 -4.96 6.68 -3.33
C ARG A 141 -4.11 6.76 -4.57
N THR A 142 -4.21 5.76 -5.39
CA THR A 142 -3.46 5.66 -6.64
C THR A 142 -4.34 5.06 -7.72
N THR A 143 -4.15 5.55 -8.95
CA THR A 143 -4.67 4.94 -10.17
C THR A 143 -3.49 4.36 -10.94
N CYS A 144 -3.58 3.11 -11.35
CA CYS A 144 -2.53 2.47 -12.14
C CYS A 144 -2.43 3.10 -13.54
N GLU A 145 -1.22 3.43 -13.96
CA GLU A 145 -0.97 4.03 -15.28
C GLU A 145 -1.21 3.05 -16.44
N GLU A 146 -1.16 1.74 -16.19
CA GLU A 146 -1.28 0.69 -17.22
C GLU A 146 -2.71 0.15 -17.39
N CYS A 147 -3.45 -0.05 -16.28
CA CYS A 147 -4.77 -0.68 -16.32
C CYS A 147 -5.88 0.17 -15.68
N GLU A 148 -5.56 1.38 -15.25
CA GLU A 148 -6.47 2.35 -14.63
C GLU A 148 -7.15 1.87 -13.32
N CYS A 149 -6.76 0.72 -12.76
CA CYS A 149 -7.28 0.24 -11.49
C CYS A 149 -6.99 1.23 -10.37
N ARG A 150 -8.02 1.61 -9.63
CA ARG A 150 -7.97 2.52 -8.47
C ARG A 150 -7.84 1.72 -7.18
N TYR A 151 -6.84 2.03 -6.40
CA TYR A 151 -6.61 1.38 -5.10
C TYR A 151 -6.11 2.36 -4.06
N SER A 152 -6.27 2.01 -2.78
CA SER A 152 -5.83 2.81 -1.66
C SER A 152 -5.12 1.94 -0.62
N TYR A 153 -4.22 2.54 0.16
CA TYR A 153 -3.34 1.81 1.05
C TYR A 153 -2.80 2.70 2.19
N VAL A 154 -2.15 2.06 3.16
CA VAL A 154 -1.40 2.73 4.24
C VAL A 154 0.07 2.35 4.10
N GLY A 155 0.96 3.32 4.16
CA GLY A 155 2.41 3.09 3.98
C GLY A 155 2.85 3.18 2.53
N ALA A 156 3.59 2.17 2.02
CA ALA A 156 4.14 2.16 0.67
C ALA A 156 3.51 1.05 -0.19
N ALA A 157 3.18 1.40 -1.43
CA ALA A 157 2.69 0.47 -2.44
C ALA A 157 3.59 0.53 -3.69
N TYR A 158 4.00 -0.63 -4.15
CA TYR A 158 4.94 -0.78 -5.27
C TYR A 158 4.29 -1.44 -6.50
N PHE A 159 3.22 -2.19 -6.29
CA PHE A 159 2.60 -3.00 -7.34
C PHE A 159 1.12 -2.69 -7.47
N CYS A 160 0.63 -2.69 -8.70
CA CYS A 160 -0.80 -2.59 -8.95
C CYS A 160 -1.50 -3.89 -8.56
N PRO A 161 -2.61 -3.86 -7.78
CA PRO A 161 -3.31 -5.08 -7.40
C PRO A 161 -3.96 -5.83 -8.58
N SER A 162 -4.25 -5.15 -9.68
CA SER A 162 -4.90 -5.75 -10.84
C SER A 162 -3.90 -6.36 -11.84
N CYS A 163 -2.87 -5.62 -12.25
CA CYS A 163 -1.96 -6.05 -13.31
C CYS A 163 -0.53 -6.37 -12.84
N GLY A 164 -0.24 -6.18 -11.55
CA GLY A 164 1.10 -6.40 -10.99
C GLY A 164 2.16 -5.38 -11.44
N ASN A 165 1.76 -4.36 -12.23
CA ASN A 165 2.72 -3.35 -12.71
C ASN A 165 3.39 -2.64 -11.53
N ASN A 166 4.73 -2.58 -11.55
CA ASN A 166 5.51 -1.80 -10.60
C ASN A 166 5.67 -0.38 -11.16
N SER A 167 4.89 0.57 -10.63
CA SER A 167 5.01 1.98 -11.00
C SER A 167 6.18 2.62 -10.27
N ALA A 168 7.37 2.65 -10.91
CA ALA A 168 8.53 3.34 -10.34
C ALA A 168 8.32 4.86 -10.24
N SER A 169 7.53 5.46 -11.15
CA SER A 169 7.15 6.89 -11.07
C SER A 169 6.36 7.17 -9.79
N HIS A 170 5.34 6.38 -9.51
CA HIS A 170 4.55 6.52 -8.28
C HIS A 170 5.41 6.32 -7.03
N THR A 171 6.19 5.24 -6.99
CA THR A 171 7.11 4.94 -5.87
C THR A 171 8.12 6.06 -5.65
N PHE A 172 8.64 6.64 -6.73
CA PHE A 172 9.57 7.76 -6.69
C PHE A 172 8.94 8.99 -6.01
N LEU A 173 7.79 9.44 -6.49
CA LEU A 173 7.09 10.60 -5.93
C LEU A 173 6.67 10.38 -4.47
N GLN A 174 6.16 9.21 -4.14
CA GLN A 174 5.80 8.84 -2.77
C GLN A 174 7.00 8.81 -1.83
N THR A 175 8.15 8.32 -2.30
CA THR A 175 9.39 8.33 -1.51
C THR A 175 9.82 9.75 -1.20
N LEU A 176 9.77 10.67 -2.17
CA LEU A 176 10.12 12.08 -1.97
C LEU A 176 9.17 12.78 -0.99
N GLU A 177 7.87 12.47 -1.02
CA GLU A 177 6.91 13.00 -0.06
C GLU A 177 7.17 12.48 1.36
N THR A 178 7.49 11.18 1.48
CA THR A 178 7.88 10.57 2.75
C THR A 178 9.15 11.21 3.32
N ILE A 179 10.14 11.52 2.47
CA ILE A 179 11.39 12.22 2.84
C ILE A 179 11.06 13.62 3.38
N ARG A 180 10.18 14.38 2.74
CA ARG A 180 9.76 15.71 3.20
C ARG A 180 9.11 15.64 4.57
N THR A 181 8.18 14.69 4.75
CA THR A 181 7.52 14.45 6.02
C THR A 181 8.54 14.10 7.12
N ALA A 182 9.44 13.15 6.83
CA ALA A 182 10.47 12.70 7.78
C ALA A 182 11.45 13.84 8.17
N ALA A 183 11.80 14.70 7.22
CA ALA A 183 12.70 15.86 7.48
C ALA A 183 12.09 16.81 8.52
N GLY A 184 10.76 17.02 8.52
CA GLY A 184 10.08 17.92 9.46
C GLY A 184 9.74 17.32 10.84
N LEU A 185 10.05 16.04 11.09
CA LEU A 185 9.61 15.35 12.33
C LEU A 185 10.32 15.78 13.62
N ARG A 186 11.46 16.49 13.54
CA ARG A 186 12.28 16.85 14.73
C ARG A 186 11.47 17.51 15.85
N ALA A 187 10.58 18.45 15.53
CA ALA A 187 9.77 19.14 16.52
C ALA A 187 8.78 18.21 17.23
N GLN A 188 8.20 17.26 16.50
CA GLN A 188 7.26 16.27 17.03
C GLN A 188 8.00 15.23 17.90
N LEU A 189 9.17 14.77 17.48
CA LEU A 189 10.00 13.86 18.27
C LEU A 189 10.37 14.46 19.63
N ARG A 190 10.69 15.74 19.70
CA ARG A 190 10.99 16.47 20.95
C ARG A 190 9.80 16.61 21.90
N GLN A 191 8.57 16.44 21.42
CA GLN A 191 7.36 16.44 22.26
C GLN A 191 7.11 15.09 22.93
N THR A 192 7.64 14.00 22.37
CA THR A 192 7.34 12.63 22.79
C THR A 192 8.53 11.89 23.39
N LEU A 193 9.76 12.32 23.10
CA LEU A 193 11.02 11.68 23.50
C LEU A 193 11.91 12.64 24.30
N ALA A 194 12.88 12.10 25.02
CA ALA A 194 13.94 12.88 25.61
C ALA A 194 14.73 13.63 24.52
N ARG A 195 15.26 14.81 24.86
CA ARG A 195 15.89 15.72 23.90
C ARG A 195 17.03 15.07 23.12
N ASP A 196 17.89 14.33 23.78
CA ASP A 196 19.02 13.62 23.20
C ASP A 196 18.59 12.50 22.26
N GLU A 197 17.60 11.70 22.66
CA GLU A 197 16.99 10.66 21.82
C GLU A 197 16.35 11.25 20.56
N ALA A 198 15.56 12.32 20.72
CA ALA A 198 14.92 13.01 19.61
C ALA A 198 15.93 13.54 18.58
N GLU A 199 17.08 14.11 19.05
CA GLU A 199 18.12 14.61 18.15
C GLU A 199 18.81 13.48 17.39
N VAL A 200 19.16 12.37 18.05
CA VAL A 200 19.79 11.21 17.39
C VAL A 200 18.86 10.62 16.34
N ILE A 201 17.58 10.43 16.65
CA ILE A 201 16.60 9.90 15.68
C ILE A 201 16.42 10.87 14.52
N ALA A 202 16.22 12.17 14.79
CA ALA A 202 16.04 13.16 13.74
C ALA A 202 17.26 13.23 12.80
N GLN A 203 18.48 13.20 13.34
CA GLN A 203 19.69 13.19 12.53
C GLN A 203 19.79 11.91 11.67
N THR A 204 19.47 10.74 12.24
CA THR A 204 19.45 9.47 11.51
C THR A 204 18.44 9.49 10.36
N LEU A 205 17.26 10.06 10.57
CA LEU A 205 16.23 10.21 9.54
C LEU A 205 16.71 11.11 8.39
N LEU A 206 17.38 12.24 8.70
CA LEU A 206 17.92 13.14 7.68
C LEU A 206 19.04 12.48 6.86
N GLU A 207 19.96 11.76 7.52
CA GLU A 207 21.02 11.03 6.83
C GLU A 207 20.50 9.90 5.95
N LYS A 208 19.48 9.17 6.43
CA LYS A 208 18.80 8.16 5.63
C LYS A 208 18.05 8.78 4.44
N ALA A 209 17.38 9.91 4.62
CA ALA A 209 16.68 10.61 3.56
C ALA A 209 17.59 10.97 2.37
N MET A 210 18.85 11.38 2.63
CA MET A 210 19.85 11.62 1.58
C MET A 210 20.13 10.36 0.75
N GLN A 211 20.17 9.19 1.39
CA GLN A 211 20.39 7.92 0.70
C GLN A 211 19.18 7.49 -0.11
N ASP A 212 17.98 7.57 0.50
CA ASP A 212 16.72 7.15 -0.13
C ASP A 212 16.38 8.04 -1.34
N THR A 213 16.73 9.33 -1.32
CA THR A 213 16.57 10.24 -2.45
C THR A 213 17.32 9.75 -3.70
N VAL A 214 18.59 9.35 -3.56
CA VAL A 214 19.38 8.83 -4.69
C VAL A 214 18.86 7.46 -5.15
N MET A 215 18.48 6.60 -4.21
CA MET A 215 18.00 5.27 -4.54
C MET A 215 16.65 5.32 -5.29
N SER A 216 15.75 6.20 -4.90
CA SER A 216 14.45 6.37 -5.59
C SER A 216 14.64 6.90 -7.01
N PHE A 217 15.52 7.89 -7.19
CA PHE A 217 15.86 8.43 -8.50
C PHE A 217 16.52 7.38 -9.40
N GLN A 218 17.46 6.59 -8.86
CA GLN A 218 18.08 5.50 -9.61
C GLN A 218 17.02 4.54 -10.16
N ARG A 219 16.09 4.07 -9.32
CA ARG A 219 15.07 3.10 -9.72
C ARG A 219 14.15 3.63 -10.82
N VAL A 220 13.65 4.85 -10.68
CA VAL A 220 12.81 5.46 -11.72
C VAL A 220 13.58 5.65 -13.02
N SER A 221 14.84 6.12 -12.94
CA SER A 221 15.70 6.29 -14.12
C SER A 221 16.03 4.96 -14.80
N GLU A 222 16.34 3.90 -14.06
CA GLU A 222 16.59 2.55 -14.62
C GLU A 222 15.36 2.05 -15.38
N GLN A 223 14.16 2.14 -14.79
CA GLN A 223 12.93 1.65 -15.44
C GLN A 223 12.59 2.45 -16.71
N PHE A 224 12.65 3.78 -16.65
CA PHE A 224 12.35 4.60 -17.82
C PHE A 224 13.41 4.46 -18.92
N TYR A 225 14.68 4.29 -18.56
CA TYR A 225 15.74 4.01 -19.51
C TYR A 225 15.55 2.67 -20.22
N GLU A 226 15.24 1.61 -19.47
CA GLU A 226 14.98 0.29 -20.03
C GLU A 226 13.74 0.27 -20.94
N ARG A 227 12.65 0.91 -20.52
CA ARG A 227 11.43 1.05 -21.34
C ARG A 227 11.71 1.76 -22.66
N ARG A 228 12.52 2.81 -22.64
CA ARG A 228 12.84 3.60 -23.83
C ARG A 228 13.82 2.95 -24.77
N THR A 229 14.88 2.33 -24.24
CA THR A 229 16.00 1.79 -25.04
C THR A 229 15.87 0.30 -25.34
N GLY A 230 15.00 -0.42 -24.63
CA GLY A 230 14.95 -1.89 -24.63
C GLY A 230 16.17 -2.55 -23.98
N ARG A 231 16.99 -1.79 -23.26
CA ARG A 231 18.25 -2.26 -22.66
C ARG A 231 18.36 -1.80 -21.21
N ALA A 232 18.77 -2.73 -20.32
CA ALA A 232 19.08 -2.36 -18.95
C ALA A 232 20.31 -1.44 -18.89
N ALA A 233 20.25 -0.40 -18.08
CA ALA A 233 21.40 0.44 -17.77
C ALA A 233 22.47 -0.36 -17.02
N LYS A 234 23.75 0.05 -17.12
CA LYS A 234 24.81 -0.52 -16.29
C LYS A 234 24.49 -0.35 -14.82
N ARG A 235 24.87 -1.33 -13.99
CA ARG A 235 24.64 -1.32 -12.55
C ARG A 235 25.11 0.02 -11.94
N ASN A 236 24.24 0.65 -11.14
CA ASN A 236 24.49 1.92 -10.45
C ASN A 236 24.78 3.12 -11.39
N ALA A 237 24.41 3.06 -12.67
CA ALA A 237 24.65 4.14 -13.62
C ALA A 237 24.04 5.48 -13.14
N PHE A 238 22.82 5.44 -12.60
CA PHE A 238 22.11 6.63 -12.12
C PHE A 238 22.40 7.01 -10.66
N GLN A 239 23.30 6.26 -9.97
CA GLN A 239 23.91 6.71 -8.71
C GLN A 239 25.09 7.66 -8.94
N ARG A 240 25.52 7.81 -10.18
CA ARG A 240 26.62 8.67 -10.61
C ARG A 240 26.07 9.76 -11.52
N LEU A 241 26.27 11.01 -11.12
CA LEU A 241 25.70 12.15 -11.85
C LEU A 241 26.24 12.29 -13.26
N ASP A 242 27.55 12.09 -13.46
CA ASP A 242 28.23 12.10 -14.75
C ASP A 242 27.61 11.06 -15.71
N THR A 243 27.69 9.80 -15.29
CA THR A 243 27.21 8.67 -16.09
C THR A 243 25.71 8.76 -16.39
N GLY A 244 24.90 9.09 -15.38
CA GLY A 244 23.45 9.23 -15.55
C GLY A 244 23.09 10.39 -16.48
N SER A 245 23.80 11.52 -16.38
CA SER A 245 23.62 12.68 -17.26
C SER A 245 23.96 12.36 -18.71
N GLU A 246 25.10 11.68 -18.95
CA GLU A 246 25.54 11.27 -20.29
C GLU A 246 24.53 10.30 -20.95
N LEU A 247 24.00 9.33 -20.20
CA LEU A 247 22.99 8.40 -20.68
C LEU A 247 21.70 9.12 -21.11
N TRP A 248 21.21 10.03 -20.30
CA TRP A 248 20.00 10.79 -20.64
C TRP A 248 20.22 11.84 -21.72
N GLU A 249 21.39 12.44 -21.79
CA GLU A 249 21.75 13.34 -22.88
C GLU A 249 21.77 12.60 -24.24
N ALA A 250 22.32 11.40 -24.27
CA ALA A 250 22.29 10.57 -25.47
C ALA A 250 20.88 10.17 -25.93
N GLU A 251 19.97 9.90 -25.00
CA GLU A 251 18.62 9.39 -25.29
C GLU A 251 17.55 10.49 -25.44
N LEU A 252 17.68 11.59 -24.71
CA LEU A 252 16.70 12.68 -24.67
C LEU A 252 17.22 14.01 -25.22
N GLY A 253 18.52 14.09 -25.57
CA GLY A 253 19.15 15.33 -26.00
C GLY A 253 19.26 16.38 -24.87
N ALA A 254 19.22 15.96 -23.61
CA ALA A 254 19.26 16.86 -22.46
C ALA A 254 20.07 16.29 -21.32
N SER A 255 21.13 17.03 -20.93
CA SER A 255 21.93 16.74 -19.75
C SER A 255 21.23 17.18 -18.47
N TYR A 256 21.67 16.67 -17.31
CA TYR A 256 21.14 17.12 -16.01
C TYR A 256 21.32 18.62 -15.80
N GLU A 257 22.47 19.17 -16.24
CA GLU A 257 22.72 20.59 -16.17
C GLU A 257 21.76 21.40 -17.05
N SER A 258 21.45 20.94 -18.25
CA SER A 258 20.50 21.62 -19.14
C SER A 258 19.08 21.64 -18.59
N ILE A 259 18.69 20.62 -17.77
CA ILE A 259 17.38 20.53 -17.12
C ILE A 259 17.31 21.40 -15.87
N LEU A 260 18.33 21.36 -15.04
CA LEU A 260 18.33 22.00 -13.72
C LEU A 260 18.88 23.44 -13.73
N GLY A 261 19.85 23.71 -14.58
CA GLY A 261 20.70 24.90 -14.57
C GLY A 261 21.95 24.69 -13.70
N ILE A 262 23.00 25.50 -13.96
CA ILE A 262 24.33 25.32 -13.37
C ILE A 262 24.35 25.40 -11.84
N ASP A 263 23.64 26.37 -11.25
CA ASP A 263 23.62 26.54 -9.79
C ASP A 263 22.96 25.36 -9.06
N ALA A 264 21.88 24.84 -9.63
CA ALA A 264 21.19 23.66 -9.10
C ALA A 264 22.05 22.40 -9.28
N MET A 265 22.74 22.28 -10.41
CA MET A 265 23.68 21.16 -10.65
C MET A 265 24.84 21.16 -9.66
N ASN A 266 25.42 22.32 -9.35
CA ASN A 266 26.50 22.44 -8.35
C ASN A 266 26.01 21.97 -6.96
N ARG A 267 24.79 22.36 -6.53
CA ARG A 267 24.23 21.85 -5.27
C ARG A 267 23.97 20.35 -5.33
N LEU A 268 23.47 19.86 -6.45
CA LEU A 268 23.23 18.43 -6.63
C LEU A 268 24.52 17.61 -6.49
N VAL A 269 25.65 18.11 -7.05
CA VAL A 269 26.97 17.48 -6.87
C VAL A 269 27.35 17.40 -5.39
N ILE A 270 27.18 18.50 -4.63
CA ILE A 270 27.47 18.49 -3.18
C ILE A 270 26.64 17.41 -2.48
N TYR A 271 25.33 17.33 -2.72
CA TYR A 271 24.45 16.36 -2.07
C TYR A 271 24.80 14.90 -2.42
N TYR A 272 25.16 14.62 -3.66
CA TYR A 272 25.62 13.28 -4.06
C TYR A 272 26.92 12.89 -3.38
N GLN A 273 27.87 13.83 -3.23
CA GLN A 273 29.11 13.58 -2.50
C GLN A 273 28.88 13.44 -0.98
N GLN A 274 27.97 14.22 -0.39
CA GLN A 274 27.54 14.04 1.01
C GLN A 274 26.93 12.65 1.24
N ARG A 275 26.03 12.24 0.35
CA ARG A 275 25.46 10.89 0.40
C ARG A 275 26.53 9.80 0.28
N HIS A 276 27.52 10.00 -0.57
CA HIS A 276 28.65 9.06 -0.71
C HIS A 276 29.44 8.91 0.60
N LEU A 277 29.80 10.01 1.25
CA LEU A 277 30.46 9.97 2.55
C LEU A 277 29.63 9.29 3.64
N LEU A 278 28.33 9.57 3.70
CA LEU A 278 27.42 8.93 4.66
C LEU A 278 27.36 7.42 4.47
N ALA A 279 27.34 6.96 3.23
CA ALA A 279 27.23 5.54 2.92
C ALA A 279 28.53 4.75 3.14
N HIS A 280 29.70 5.38 2.97
CA HIS A 280 30.98 4.66 2.91
C HIS A 280 32.02 5.11 3.94
N GLN A 281 31.90 6.33 4.48
CA GLN A 281 32.88 6.95 5.37
C GLN A 281 32.28 7.47 6.68
N GLN A 282 31.08 7.00 7.05
CA GLN A 282 30.36 7.46 8.25
C GLN A 282 30.17 8.99 8.30
N GLY A 283 30.17 9.64 7.15
CA GLY A 283 30.03 11.08 7.01
C GLY A 283 31.31 11.87 7.34
N ILE A 284 32.48 11.23 7.42
CA ILE A 284 33.75 11.92 7.66
C ILE A 284 34.29 12.50 6.34
N VAL A 285 34.55 13.79 6.34
CA VAL A 285 35.04 14.54 5.17
C VAL A 285 36.49 14.16 4.86
N ASP A 286 36.72 13.76 3.62
CA ASP A 286 38.03 13.42 3.07
C ASP A 286 38.45 14.40 1.96
N ALA A 287 39.66 14.24 1.43
CA ALA A 287 40.19 15.08 0.36
C ALA A 287 39.42 14.91 -0.97
N ASP A 288 38.96 13.70 -1.25
CA ASP A 288 38.18 13.40 -2.45
C ASP A 288 36.84 14.13 -2.46
N TYR A 289 36.18 14.20 -1.30
CA TYR A 289 34.96 14.97 -1.13
C TYR A 289 35.15 16.42 -1.48
N LEU A 290 36.17 17.09 -0.85
CA LEU A 290 36.42 18.51 -1.10
C LEU A 290 36.76 18.79 -2.57
N THR A 291 37.53 17.89 -3.18
CA THR A 291 37.95 18.04 -4.58
C THR A 291 36.75 17.93 -5.53
N ARG A 292 35.82 16.97 -5.28
CA ARG A 292 34.70 16.70 -6.16
C ARG A 292 33.49 17.61 -5.92
N SER A 293 33.24 17.96 -4.66
CA SER A 293 32.08 18.79 -4.30
C SER A 293 32.37 20.30 -4.38
N GLN A 294 33.64 20.70 -4.25
CA GLN A 294 34.03 22.09 -4.07
C GLN A 294 33.34 22.77 -2.87
N ASP A 295 32.89 21.96 -1.89
CA ASP A 295 32.22 22.45 -0.69
C ASP A 295 33.20 23.11 0.26
N THR A 296 33.03 24.40 0.48
CA THR A 296 33.91 25.24 1.35
C THR A 296 33.45 25.27 2.82
N GLN A 297 32.32 24.60 3.16
CA GLN A 297 31.76 24.61 4.51
C GLN A 297 32.49 23.68 5.47
N TYR A 298 33.26 22.71 4.95
CA TYR A 298 33.89 21.67 5.74
C TYR A 298 35.39 21.60 5.48
N THR A 299 36.11 21.03 6.45
CA THR A 299 37.54 20.67 6.33
C THR A 299 37.73 19.17 6.55
N ILE A 300 38.83 18.61 6.08
CA ILE A 300 39.18 17.19 6.21
C ILE A 300 39.11 16.76 7.68
N GLY A 301 38.49 15.62 7.93
CA GLY A 301 38.32 15.03 9.26
C GLY A 301 37.08 15.49 10.02
N GLN A 302 36.38 16.51 9.56
CA GLN A 302 35.05 16.87 10.12
C GLN A 302 33.98 15.87 9.74
N ARG A 303 32.99 15.73 10.59
CA ARG A 303 31.78 14.96 10.25
C ARG A 303 30.69 15.88 9.64
N LEU A 304 30.08 15.44 8.58
CA LEU A 304 28.91 16.10 7.98
C LEU A 304 27.77 16.21 8.97
N ILE A 305 27.09 17.35 8.96
CA ILE A 305 25.83 17.58 9.67
C ILE A 305 24.76 17.87 8.64
N ILE A 306 23.93 16.89 8.40
CA ILE A 306 22.82 17.03 7.44
C ILE A 306 21.72 17.88 8.09
N ARG A 307 21.31 18.94 7.41
CA ARG A 307 20.23 19.83 7.84
C ARG A 307 18.96 19.54 7.07
N GLU A 308 17.83 19.79 7.70
CA GLU A 308 16.50 19.67 7.10
C GLU A 308 16.40 20.41 5.75
N ALA A 309 16.84 21.67 5.69
CA ALA A 309 16.84 22.46 4.47
C ALA A 309 17.63 21.82 3.30
N ALA A 310 18.74 21.13 3.61
CA ALA A 310 19.54 20.43 2.60
C ALA A 310 18.79 19.20 2.04
N VAL A 311 18.11 18.46 2.90
CA VAL A 311 17.29 17.31 2.49
C VAL A 311 16.12 17.76 1.62
N LEU A 312 15.44 18.83 2.00
CA LEU A 312 14.29 19.38 1.26
C LEU A 312 14.72 19.93 -0.11
N ASP A 313 15.84 20.68 -0.18
CA ASP A 313 16.38 21.17 -1.45
C ASP A 313 16.81 20.01 -2.35
N PHE A 314 17.51 19.02 -1.79
CA PHE A 314 17.91 17.82 -2.54
C PHE A 314 16.74 17.06 -3.11
N ALA A 315 15.71 16.78 -2.30
CA ALA A 315 14.49 16.13 -2.75
C ALA A 315 13.79 16.94 -3.86
N GLY A 316 13.75 18.27 -3.74
CA GLY A 316 13.18 19.16 -4.76
C GLY A 316 13.95 19.15 -6.09
N LEU A 317 15.29 19.14 -6.05
CA LEU A 317 16.12 19.03 -7.25
C LEU A 317 15.92 17.70 -7.97
N ILE A 318 15.92 16.62 -7.21
CA ILE A 318 15.71 15.26 -7.72
C ILE A 318 14.30 15.08 -8.28
N GLU A 319 13.29 15.64 -7.64
CA GLU A 319 11.92 15.63 -8.17
C GLU A 319 11.81 16.38 -9.50
N LYS A 320 12.37 17.59 -9.58
CA LYS A 320 12.39 18.36 -10.82
C LYS A 320 13.07 17.58 -11.94
N LEU A 321 14.22 16.97 -11.66
CA LEU A 321 14.97 16.19 -12.63
C LEU A 321 14.19 14.94 -13.06
N GLY A 322 13.66 14.18 -12.13
CA GLY A 322 12.88 12.97 -12.40
C GLY A 322 11.60 13.27 -13.20
N ASN A 323 10.86 14.31 -12.82
CA ASN A 323 9.64 14.71 -13.54
C ASN A 323 9.93 15.13 -14.98
N GLU A 324 11.01 15.87 -15.23
CA GLU A 324 11.38 16.28 -16.59
C GLU A 324 11.83 15.09 -17.45
N ILE A 325 12.56 14.13 -16.87
CA ILE A 325 12.94 12.89 -17.56
C ILE A 325 11.68 12.07 -17.91
N MET A 326 10.79 11.83 -16.94
CA MET A 326 9.55 11.09 -17.16
C MET A 326 8.68 11.75 -18.23
N LYS A 327 8.53 13.08 -18.18
CA LYS A 327 7.78 13.85 -19.17
C LYS A 327 8.36 13.70 -20.59
N ARG A 328 9.68 13.80 -20.75
CA ARG A 328 10.35 13.64 -22.05
C ARG A 328 10.25 12.21 -22.58
N CYS A 329 10.31 11.22 -21.69
CA CYS A 329 10.08 9.82 -22.08
C CYS A 329 8.66 9.55 -22.56
N ALA A 330 7.65 10.25 -22.03
CA ALA A 330 6.26 10.12 -22.46
C ALA A 330 5.94 10.83 -23.78
N LEU A 331 6.74 11.84 -24.17
CA LEU A 331 6.53 12.64 -25.40
C LEU A 331 7.27 12.10 -26.62
N ALA A 332 8.12 11.11 -26.44
CA ALA A 332 9.01 10.56 -27.45
C ALA A 332 8.71 9.08 -27.76
#